data_f222bd8980713cb181cdea3899943f12
#
_entry.id   f222bd8980713cb181cdea3899943f12
#
_cell.length_a   1.000
_cell.length_b   1.000
_cell.length_c   1.000
_cell.angle_alpha   90.00
_cell.angle_beta   90.00
_cell.angle_gamma   90.00
#
_symmetry.space_group_name_H-M   'P 1'
#
loop_
_entity.id
_entity.type
_entity.pdbx_description
1 polymer ?
#
loop_
_entity_poly.entity_id
_entity_poly.type
_entity_poly.pdbx_seq_one_letter_code
_entity_poly.pdbx_strand_id
1 'polypeptide(L)'
;MEVIAYCQDDAVKEPLEYRETLWEMCVEEGITFTDWLYGGGTGSDDDRRRMLEALSKKGLIESDRDWSVYEDSKLKKINISLGGFPACVSTVKEYVQERREILSSIKKVMDYEAFMQSCFINSRFAKGILSEMKHISNFSDNTKEITKALGVLNDYAVKLYQQYSNRLEEAMRILSVKLQRECAPDSKHAEELMFTFTYSENIEGDQVPRTKDVECSPHLKLLHPGSNLRIYFYWCDDAIEDGKKVLVGRIGRHPY
;
A
#
# COMPACT_ATOMS: atom_id res chain seq x y z
N MET A 1 10.71 3.75 -13.31
CA MET A 1 10.25 3.74 -11.89
C MET A 1 8.98 2.93 -11.72
N GLU A 2 7.94 3.15 -12.53
CA GLU A 2 6.64 2.46 -12.41
C GLU A 2 6.75 0.94 -12.67
N VAL A 3 7.50 0.53 -13.70
CA VAL A 3 7.76 -0.88 -13.99
C VAL A 3 8.46 -1.56 -12.82
N ILE A 4 9.43 -0.89 -12.21
CA ILE A 4 10.13 -1.41 -11.02
C ILE A 4 9.14 -1.62 -9.87
N ALA A 5 8.30 -0.63 -9.58
CA ALA A 5 7.30 -0.73 -8.53
C ALA A 5 6.33 -1.90 -8.76
N TYR A 6 5.83 -2.05 -9.99
CA TYR A 6 4.99 -3.18 -10.38
C TYR A 6 5.69 -4.51 -10.21
N CYS A 7 6.91 -4.63 -10.72
CA CYS A 7 7.67 -5.88 -10.66
C CYS A 7 8.12 -6.26 -9.25
N GLN A 8 8.33 -5.28 -8.36
CA GLN A 8 8.68 -5.50 -6.96
C GLN A 8 7.47 -5.85 -6.08
N ASP A 9 6.26 -5.70 -6.59
CA ASP A 9 5.06 -6.02 -5.85
C ASP A 9 4.80 -7.52 -5.79
N ASP A 10 5.08 -8.15 -4.67
CA ASP A 10 4.90 -9.60 -4.46
C ASP A 10 3.43 -10.05 -4.48
N ALA A 11 2.48 -9.14 -4.32
CA ALA A 11 1.05 -9.46 -4.41
C ALA A 11 0.58 -9.59 -5.87
N VAL A 12 1.30 -8.99 -6.81
CA VAL A 12 1.03 -9.12 -8.25
C VAL A 12 1.84 -10.28 -8.78
N LYS A 13 1.18 -11.39 -9.09
CA LYS A 13 1.82 -12.64 -9.55
C LYS A 13 1.83 -12.80 -11.07
N GLU A 14 1.03 -12.00 -11.76
CA GLU A 14 0.93 -12.05 -13.21
C GLU A 14 2.24 -11.59 -13.86
N PRO A 15 2.66 -12.22 -14.95
CA PRO A 15 3.81 -11.77 -15.71
C PRO A 15 3.55 -10.40 -16.34
N LEU A 16 4.62 -9.66 -16.61
CA LEU A 16 4.55 -8.39 -17.31
C LEU A 16 4.26 -8.64 -18.80
N GLU A 17 3.12 -8.18 -19.28
CA GLU A 17 2.83 -8.15 -20.72
C GLU A 17 3.59 -6.99 -21.37
N TYR A 18 4.19 -7.24 -22.53
CA TYR A 18 4.92 -6.23 -23.27
C TYR A 18 4.66 -6.35 -24.78
N ARG A 19 4.93 -5.24 -25.51
CA ARG A 19 5.02 -5.25 -26.98
C ARG A 19 6.41 -5.72 -27.39
N GLU A 20 6.48 -6.33 -28.56
CA GLU A 20 7.75 -6.66 -29.22
C GLU A 20 8.71 -5.45 -29.27
N THR A 21 8.16 -4.24 -29.51
CA THR A 21 8.93 -3.00 -29.60
C THR A 21 9.47 -2.50 -28.26
N LEU A 22 9.18 -3.13 -27.12
CA LEU A 22 9.69 -2.69 -25.81
C LEU A 22 11.22 -2.55 -25.82
N TRP A 23 11.89 -3.53 -26.37
CA TRP A 23 13.34 -3.62 -26.35
C TRP A 23 14.03 -2.53 -27.19
N GLU A 24 13.35 -2.09 -28.26
CA GLU A 24 13.81 -1.05 -29.17
C GLU A 24 13.34 0.37 -28.75
N MET A 25 12.53 0.46 -27.69
CA MET A 25 11.98 1.72 -27.23
C MET A 25 13.10 2.64 -26.71
N CYS A 26 13.20 3.85 -27.28
CA CYS A 26 14.13 4.84 -26.78
C CYS A 26 13.74 5.32 -25.38
N VAL A 27 14.61 5.12 -24.41
CA VAL A 27 14.48 5.63 -23.03
C VAL A 27 15.16 6.98 -22.86
N GLU A 28 16.21 7.22 -23.65
CA GLU A 28 16.95 8.48 -23.79
C GLU A 28 17.24 8.70 -25.28
N GLU A 29 17.74 9.90 -25.65
CA GLU A 29 18.09 10.17 -27.04
C GLU A 29 19.19 9.20 -27.53
N GLY A 30 18.83 8.37 -28.50
CA GLY A 30 19.73 7.37 -29.08
C GLY A 30 20.02 6.15 -28.22
N ILE A 31 19.38 5.99 -27.08
CA ILE A 31 19.55 4.85 -26.17
C ILE A 31 18.25 4.03 -26.10
N THR A 32 18.30 2.80 -26.54
CA THR A 32 17.16 1.88 -26.41
C THR A 32 17.02 1.35 -24.99
N PHE A 33 15.87 0.76 -24.66
CA PHE A 33 15.68 0.10 -23.37
C PHE A 33 16.66 -1.05 -23.18
N THR A 34 16.98 -1.78 -24.23
CA THR A 34 18.01 -2.81 -24.22
C THR A 34 19.39 -2.22 -23.90
N ASP A 35 19.80 -1.17 -24.61
CA ASP A 35 21.08 -0.54 -24.37
C ASP A 35 21.19 -0.01 -22.93
N TRP A 36 20.12 0.60 -22.45
CA TRP A 36 20.04 1.11 -21.07
C TRP A 36 20.20 0.00 -20.03
N LEU A 37 19.54 -1.15 -20.20
CA LEU A 37 19.66 -2.29 -19.29
C LEU A 37 21.08 -2.82 -19.21
N TYR A 38 21.83 -2.76 -20.29
CA TYR A 38 23.23 -3.26 -20.38
C TYR A 38 24.29 -2.17 -20.21
N GLY A 39 23.94 -1.03 -19.68
CA GLY A 39 24.89 -0.01 -19.23
C GLY A 39 24.96 1.24 -20.10
N GLY A 40 24.13 1.36 -21.14
CA GLY A 40 24.04 2.59 -21.94
C GLY A 40 23.29 3.72 -21.23
N GLY A 41 23.57 4.97 -21.63
CA GLY A 41 22.84 6.13 -21.13
C GLY A 41 23.03 6.47 -19.65
N THR A 42 22.15 7.32 -19.13
CA THR A 42 22.12 7.70 -17.73
C THR A 42 21.38 6.66 -16.87
N GLY A 43 21.76 6.52 -15.62
CA GLY A 43 21.17 5.58 -14.68
C GLY A 43 22.25 4.85 -13.87
N SER A 44 21.91 4.47 -12.65
CA SER A 44 22.82 3.72 -11.80
C SER A 44 22.82 2.22 -12.14
N ASP A 45 23.94 1.56 -11.94
CA ASP A 45 24.02 0.09 -12.08
C ASP A 45 23.08 -0.63 -11.10
N ASP A 46 22.76 0.00 -9.97
CA ASP A 46 21.81 -0.53 -8.99
C ASP A 46 20.37 -0.51 -9.53
N ASP A 47 19.97 0.54 -10.24
CA ASP A 47 18.65 0.61 -10.87
C ASP A 47 18.49 -0.42 -11.99
N ARG A 48 19.54 -0.59 -12.80
CA ARG A 48 19.58 -1.61 -13.88
C ARG A 48 19.48 -3.02 -13.30
N ARG A 49 20.26 -3.31 -12.28
CA ARG A 49 20.22 -4.60 -11.60
C ARG A 49 18.84 -4.87 -11.01
N ARG A 50 18.25 -3.91 -10.32
CA ARG A 50 16.88 -4.03 -9.76
C ARG A 50 15.85 -4.27 -10.85
N MET A 51 15.98 -3.60 -12.00
CA MET A 51 15.09 -3.83 -13.13
C MET A 51 15.21 -5.26 -13.67
N LEU A 52 16.45 -5.74 -13.90
CA LEU A 52 16.70 -7.10 -14.37
C LEU A 52 16.17 -8.16 -13.40
N GLU A 53 16.41 -7.98 -12.10
CA GLU A 53 15.90 -8.86 -11.05
C GLU A 53 14.36 -8.88 -11.05
N ALA A 54 13.74 -7.72 -11.16
CA ALA A 54 12.29 -7.57 -11.17
C ALA A 54 11.66 -8.24 -12.41
N LEU A 55 12.22 -8.00 -13.60
CA LEU A 55 11.75 -8.64 -14.84
C LEU A 55 11.92 -10.17 -14.79
N SER A 56 13.04 -10.64 -14.25
CA SER A 56 13.30 -12.08 -14.08
C SER A 56 12.34 -12.72 -13.09
N LYS A 57 12.00 -12.03 -12.01
CA LYS A 57 11.09 -12.53 -10.97
C LYS A 57 9.64 -12.65 -11.46
N LYS A 58 9.15 -11.66 -12.20
CA LYS A 58 7.78 -11.64 -12.73
C LYS A 58 7.61 -12.48 -13.97
N GLY A 59 8.62 -12.58 -14.77
CA GLY A 59 8.55 -13.09 -16.15
C GLY A 59 7.98 -12.04 -17.11
N LEU A 60 8.20 -12.31 -18.39
CA LEU A 60 7.76 -11.46 -19.49
C LEU A 60 6.92 -12.27 -20.46
N ILE A 61 5.80 -11.74 -20.88
CA ILE A 61 4.98 -12.32 -21.92
C ILE A 61 4.79 -11.29 -23.02
N GLU A 62 5.20 -11.63 -24.23
CA GLU A 62 4.85 -10.87 -25.42
C GLU A 62 3.35 -10.97 -25.69
N SER A 63 2.72 -9.83 -25.93
CA SER A 63 1.27 -9.75 -26.07
C SER A 63 0.87 -9.23 -27.43
N ASP A 64 0.02 -9.97 -28.12
CA ASP A 64 -0.63 -9.58 -29.39
C ASP A 64 -1.82 -8.63 -29.18
N ARG A 65 -1.98 -8.11 -27.99
CA ARG A 65 -3.08 -7.18 -27.63
C ARG A 65 -3.05 -5.96 -28.55
N ASP A 66 -4.22 -5.46 -28.89
CA ASP A 66 -4.34 -4.15 -29.55
C ASP A 66 -3.86 -3.03 -28.61
N TRP A 67 -2.67 -2.52 -28.88
CA TRP A 67 -2.03 -1.46 -28.14
C TRP A 67 -2.42 -0.06 -28.63
N SER A 68 -3.18 0.06 -29.73
CA SER A 68 -3.56 1.35 -30.32
C SER A 68 -4.33 2.25 -29.35
N VAL A 69 -5.10 1.65 -28.45
CA VAL A 69 -5.82 2.38 -27.38
C VAL A 69 -4.88 3.17 -26.45
N TYR A 70 -3.60 2.81 -26.41
CA TYR A 70 -2.59 3.44 -25.54
C TYR A 70 -1.63 4.35 -26.29
N GLU A 71 -1.67 4.37 -27.61
CA GLU A 71 -0.72 5.14 -28.45
C GLU A 71 -1.01 6.65 -28.49
N ASP A 72 -2.26 7.05 -28.31
CA ASP A 72 -2.70 8.46 -28.37
C ASP A 72 -2.28 9.30 -27.16
N SER A 73 -1.71 8.71 -26.13
CA SER A 73 -1.28 9.46 -24.97
C SER A 73 0.18 9.89 -25.15
N LYS A 74 0.46 11.18 -25.10
CA LYS A 74 1.82 11.75 -25.02
C LYS A 74 2.60 11.26 -23.79
N LEU A 75 1.96 10.52 -22.89
CA LEU A 75 2.53 9.92 -21.69
C LEU A 75 2.83 8.45 -21.99
N LYS A 76 4.07 8.05 -21.72
CA LYS A 76 4.46 6.63 -21.72
C LYS A 76 3.68 5.93 -20.62
N LYS A 77 2.66 5.16 -20.98
CA LYS A 77 1.84 4.40 -20.05
C LYS A 77 2.24 2.93 -20.08
N ILE A 78 2.16 2.31 -18.92
CA ILE A 78 2.38 0.89 -18.75
C ILE A 78 1.03 0.23 -18.58
N ASN A 79 0.75 -0.77 -19.41
CA ASN A 79 -0.40 -1.62 -19.23
C ASN A 79 -0.03 -2.74 -18.26
N ILE A 80 -0.80 -2.89 -17.20
CA ILE A 80 -0.60 -3.88 -16.16
C ILE A 80 -1.89 -4.64 -15.89
N SER A 81 -1.76 -5.86 -15.39
CA SER A 81 -2.89 -6.63 -14.88
C SER A 81 -2.73 -6.77 -13.36
N LEU A 82 -3.67 -6.24 -12.62
CA LEU A 82 -3.68 -6.26 -11.15
C LEU A 82 -4.80 -7.19 -10.68
N GLY A 83 -4.46 -8.43 -10.28
CA GLY A 83 -5.46 -9.41 -9.85
C GLY A 83 -6.52 -9.71 -10.92
N GLY A 84 -6.14 -9.69 -12.21
CA GLY A 84 -7.04 -9.89 -13.34
C GLY A 84 -7.76 -8.62 -13.84
N PHE A 85 -7.51 -7.45 -13.18
CA PHE A 85 -8.08 -6.17 -13.64
C PHE A 85 -7.07 -5.42 -14.49
N PRO A 86 -7.42 -5.05 -15.73
CA PRO A 86 -6.53 -4.26 -16.57
C PRO A 86 -6.42 -2.82 -15.99
N ALA A 87 -5.21 -2.31 -15.94
CA ALA A 87 -4.94 -0.93 -15.55
C ALA A 87 -3.84 -0.35 -16.44
N CYS A 88 -3.92 0.94 -16.70
CA CYS A 88 -2.93 1.67 -17.47
C CYS A 88 -2.39 2.83 -16.64
N VAL A 89 -1.12 2.80 -16.29
CA VAL A 89 -0.50 3.72 -15.34
C VAL A 89 0.72 4.39 -15.93
N SER A 90 0.93 5.66 -15.58
CA SER A 90 2.08 6.47 -16.00
C SER A 90 3.00 6.81 -14.82
N THR A 91 2.52 6.70 -13.60
CA THR A 91 3.23 7.10 -12.39
C THR A 91 3.02 6.10 -11.27
N VAL A 92 3.96 6.04 -10.32
CA VAL A 92 3.81 5.24 -9.09
C VAL A 92 2.55 5.64 -8.33
N LYS A 93 2.18 6.93 -8.35
CA LYS A 93 0.96 7.40 -7.70
C LYS A 93 -0.30 6.81 -8.34
N GLU A 94 -0.37 6.78 -9.67
CA GLU A 94 -1.48 6.14 -10.39
C GLU A 94 -1.51 4.62 -10.09
N TYR A 95 -0.37 3.95 -10.12
CA TYR A 95 -0.26 2.54 -9.78
C TYR A 95 -0.82 2.23 -8.37
N VAL A 96 -0.43 3.00 -7.37
CA VAL A 96 -0.95 2.87 -6.00
C VAL A 96 -2.45 3.14 -5.95
N GLN A 97 -2.93 4.14 -6.68
CA GLN A 97 -4.35 4.48 -6.75
C GLN A 97 -5.17 3.35 -7.39
N GLU A 98 -4.74 2.81 -8.53
CA GLU A 98 -5.41 1.68 -9.19
C GLU A 98 -5.50 0.46 -8.27
N ARG A 99 -4.44 0.13 -7.56
CA ARG A 99 -4.47 -0.96 -6.58
C ARG A 99 -5.50 -0.73 -5.48
N ARG A 100 -5.63 0.50 -4.98
CA ARG A 100 -6.63 0.85 -3.97
C ARG A 100 -8.06 0.82 -4.54
N GLU A 101 -8.25 1.19 -5.80
CA GLU A 101 -9.56 1.06 -6.46
C GLU A 101 -9.96 -0.41 -6.59
N ILE A 102 -9.05 -1.28 -7.02
CA ILE A 102 -9.26 -2.73 -7.07
C ILE A 102 -9.59 -3.26 -5.66
N LEU A 103 -8.78 -2.92 -4.66
CA LEU A 103 -9.02 -3.32 -3.27
C LEU A 103 -10.42 -2.90 -2.81
N SER A 104 -10.85 -1.67 -3.12
CA SER A 104 -12.17 -1.15 -2.74
C SER A 104 -13.34 -1.92 -3.38
N SER A 105 -13.10 -2.63 -4.49
CA SER A 105 -14.08 -3.44 -5.19
C SER A 105 -14.19 -4.88 -4.68
N ILE A 106 -13.21 -5.35 -3.89
CA ILE A 106 -13.17 -6.70 -3.35
C ILE A 106 -14.25 -6.88 -2.27
N LYS A 107 -15.11 -7.87 -2.44
CA LYS A 107 -16.27 -8.11 -1.57
C LYS A 107 -16.03 -9.13 -0.46
N LYS A 108 -15.08 -10.05 -0.65
CA LYS A 108 -14.77 -11.07 0.34
C LYS A 108 -13.68 -10.59 1.29
N VAL A 109 -13.93 -10.70 2.58
CA VAL A 109 -12.99 -10.24 3.63
C VAL A 109 -11.60 -10.86 3.49
N MET A 110 -11.53 -12.16 3.18
CA MET A 110 -10.24 -12.86 3.06
C MET A 110 -9.43 -12.37 1.86
N ASP A 111 -10.08 -12.17 0.71
CA ASP A 111 -9.42 -11.65 -0.49
C ASP A 111 -8.97 -10.20 -0.30
N TYR A 112 -9.81 -9.40 0.40
CA TYR A 112 -9.50 -8.02 0.76
C TYR A 112 -8.27 -7.96 1.67
N GLU A 113 -8.22 -8.72 2.74
CA GLU A 113 -7.11 -8.72 3.69
C GLU A 113 -5.81 -9.19 3.04
N ALA A 114 -5.86 -10.25 2.25
CA ALA A 114 -4.69 -10.76 1.53
C ALA A 114 -4.08 -9.71 0.57
N PHE A 115 -4.91 -8.90 -0.08
CA PHE A 115 -4.45 -7.84 -0.98
C PHE A 115 -4.14 -6.52 -0.28
N MET A 116 -4.83 -6.23 0.83
CA MET A 116 -4.72 -4.99 1.60
C MET A 116 -3.29 -4.67 2.03
N GLN A 117 -2.56 -5.66 2.54
CA GLN A 117 -1.21 -5.45 3.07
C GLN A 117 -0.25 -4.89 2.03
N SER A 118 -0.40 -5.32 0.77
CA SER A 118 0.42 -4.86 -0.34
C SER A 118 -0.02 -3.51 -0.93
N CYS A 119 -1.26 -3.06 -0.65
CA CYS A 119 -1.75 -1.75 -1.06
C CYS A 119 -1.30 -0.60 -0.14
N PHE A 120 -0.87 -0.92 1.09
CA PHE A 120 -0.53 0.07 2.11
C PHE A 120 0.86 -0.20 2.69
N ILE A 121 1.89 0.04 1.89
CA ILE A 121 3.29 -0.28 2.19
C ILE A 121 3.88 0.49 3.38
N ASN A 122 3.31 1.66 3.71
CA ASN A 122 3.69 2.47 4.87
C ASN A 122 2.82 2.15 6.10
N SER A 123 2.12 1.02 6.07
CA SER A 123 1.30 0.55 7.19
C SER A 123 1.74 -0.84 7.63
N ARG A 124 1.66 -1.10 8.93
CA ARG A 124 1.83 -2.43 9.51
C ARG A 124 0.54 -2.83 10.18
N PHE A 125 0.05 -4.02 9.88
CA PHE A 125 -1.21 -4.52 10.42
C PHE A 125 -0.95 -5.48 11.58
N ALA A 126 -1.79 -5.40 12.63
CA ALA A 126 -1.69 -6.27 13.78
C ALA A 126 -2.01 -7.72 13.42
N LYS A 127 -1.43 -8.63 14.19
CA LYS A 127 -1.75 -10.05 14.12
C LYS A 127 -3.24 -10.27 14.42
N GLY A 128 -3.92 -11.00 13.56
CA GLY A 128 -5.34 -11.33 13.75
C GLY A 128 -6.34 -10.28 13.25
N ILE A 129 -5.90 -9.23 12.56
CA ILE A 129 -6.79 -8.19 12.01
C ILE A 129 -7.92 -8.77 11.14
N LEU A 130 -7.66 -9.86 10.40
CA LEU A 130 -8.68 -10.58 9.61
C LEU A 130 -9.84 -11.10 10.49
N SER A 131 -9.54 -11.57 11.70
CA SER A 131 -10.58 -12.05 12.63
C SER A 131 -11.57 -10.94 12.98
N GLU A 132 -11.06 -9.75 13.25
CA GLU A 132 -11.89 -8.58 13.55
C GLU A 132 -12.72 -8.14 12.34
N MET A 133 -12.12 -8.12 11.16
CA MET A 133 -12.80 -7.74 9.93
C MET A 133 -13.96 -8.67 9.55
N LYS A 134 -13.89 -9.95 9.89
CA LYS A 134 -14.98 -10.93 9.67
C LYS A 134 -16.26 -10.58 10.41
N HIS A 135 -16.17 -9.82 11.49
CA HIS A 135 -17.34 -9.38 12.28
C HIS A 135 -17.95 -8.06 11.80
N ILE A 136 -17.44 -7.47 10.72
CA ILE A 136 -18.03 -6.27 10.12
C ILE A 136 -19.28 -6.65 9.34
N SER A 137 -20.44 -6.16 9.81
CA SER A 137 -21.70 -6.34 9.08
C SER A 137 -21.64 -5.63 7.74
N ASN A 138 -22.13 -6.30 6.68
CA ASN A 138 -22.12 -5.75 5.32
C ASN A 138 -20.72 -5.25 4.89
N PHE A 139 -19.70 -6.05 5.18
CA PHE A 139 -18.30 -5.72 4.83
C PHE A 139 -18.16 -5.24 3.39
N SER A 140 -18.82 -5.93 2.45
CA SER A 140 -18.80 -5.63 1.02
C SER A 140 -19.22 -4.19 0.67
N ASP A 141 -20.08 -3.59 1.48
CA ASP A 141 -20.59 -2.24 1.25
C ASP A 141 -19.65 -1.18 1.84
N ASN A 142 -18.78 -1.60 2.75
CA ASN A 142 -17.88 -0.73 3.50
C ASN A 142 -16.45 -0.72 2.96
N THR A 143 -16.11 -1.57 2.00
CA THR A 143 -14.74 -1.73 1.47
C THR A 143 -14.14 -0.42 0.96
N LYS A 144 -14.96 0.40 0.25
CA LYS A 144 -14.52 1.69 -0.27
C LYS A 144 -14.14 2.67 0.83
N GLU A 145 -14.95 2.76 1.89
CA GLU A 145 -14.69 3.64 3.03
C GLU A 145 -13.47 3.18 3.82
N ILE A 146 -13.35 1.86 4.08
CA ILE A 146 -12.20 1.26 4.75
C ILE A 146 -10.92 1.53 3.95
N THR A 147 -10.93 1.28 2.64
CA THR A 147 -9.77 1.51 1.76
C THR A 147 -9.35 2.98 1.76
N LYS A 148 -10.32 3.92 1.67
CA LYS A 148 -10.04 5.36 1.74
C LYS A 148 -9.39 5.75 3.06
N ALA A 149 -9.90 5.25 4.18
CA ALA A 149 -9.37 5.55 5.50
C ALA A 149 -7.95 4.99 5.70
N LEU A 150 -7.71 3.75 5.29
CA LEU A 150 -6.37 3.14 5.29
C LEU A 150 -5.41 3.93 4.40
N GLY A 151 -5.87 4.41 3.24
CA GLY A 151 -5.07 5.27 2.36
C GLY A 151 -4.63 6.56 3.06
N VAL A 152 -5.53 7.22 3.77
CA VAL A 152 -5.20 8.44 4.53
C VAL A 152 -4.19 8.15 5.65
N LEU A 153 -4.35 7.07 6.40
CA LEU A 153 -3.38 6.66 7.42
C LEU A 153 -2.01 6.36 6.80
N ASN A 154 -1.98 5.52 5.79
CA ASN A 154 -0.75 5.10 5.10
C ASN A 154 0.07 6.28 4.56
N ASP A 155 -0.61 7.30 4.00
CA ASP A 155 0.05 8.38 3.29
C ASP A 155 0.45 9.55 4.20
N TYR A 156 -0.23 9.71 5.35
CA TYR A 156 -0.11 10.93 6.16
C TYR A 156 0.23 10.69 7.63
N ALA A 157 -0.12 9.56 8.25
CA ALA A 157 -0.05 9.42 9.70
C ALA A 157 1.36 9.65 10.26
N VAL A 158 2.37 8.94 9.75
CA VAL A 158 3.76 9.08 10.23
C VAL A 158 4.30 10.50 10.02
N LYS A 159 4.05 11.10 8.85
CA LYS A 159 4.47 12.47 8.54
C LYS A 159 3.85 13.49 9.49
N LEU A 160 2.56 13.33 9.79
CA LEU A 160 1.86 14.21 10.73
C LEU A 160 2.36 14.02 12.16
N TYR A 161 2.64 12.79 12.56
CA TYR A 161 3.25 12.52 13.85
C TYR A 161 4.61 13.22 14.01
N GLN A 162 5.49 13.09 13.01
CA GLN A 162 6.80 13.74 13.01
C GLN A 162 6.68 15.28 13.04
N GLN A 163 5.70 15.83 12.32
CA GLN A 163 5.49 17.28 12.26
C GLN A 163 4.82 17.85 13.52
N TYR A 164 3.96 17.07 14.17
CA TYR A 164 3.11 17.54 15.28
C TYR A 164 3.27 16.71 16.56
N SER A 165 4.45 16.12 16.81
CA SER A 165 4.72 15.21 17.94
C SER A 165 4.27 15.75 19.30
N ASN A 166 4.37 17.07 19.51
CA ASN A 166 3.95 17.77 20.74
C ASN A 166 2.49 18.26 20.69
N ARG A 167 1.76 18.02 19.61
CA ARG A 167 0.38 18.51 19.39
C ARG A 167 -0.42 17.49 18.60
N LEU A 168 -0.55 16.27 19.13
CA LEU A 168 -1.21 15.15 18.45
C LEU A 168 -2.69 15.42 18.14
N GLU A 169 -3.36 16.29 18.91
CA GLU A 169 -4.72 16.73 18.58
C GLU A 169 -4.79 17.44 17.23
N GLU A 170 -3.77 18.23 16.89
CA GLU A 170 -3.70 18.87 15.58
C GLU A 170 -3.47 17.85 14.45
N ALA A 171 -2.60 16.86 14.66
CA ALA A 171 -2.41 15.76 13.73
C ALA A 171 -3.73 14.99 13.48
N MET A 172 -4.48 14.67 14.53
CA MET A 172 -5.80 14.03 14.44
C MET A 172 -6.82 14.92 13.71
N ARG A 173 -6.81 16.23 13.98
CA ARG A 173 -7.67 17.19 13.27
C ARG A 173 -7.39 17.20 11.76
N ILE A 174 -6.13 17.15 11.36
CA ILE A 174 -5.74 17.10 9.96
C ILE A 174 -6.18 15.78 9.30
N LEU A 175 -6.02 14.64 9.98
CA LEU A 175 -6.55 13.36 9.50
C LEU A 175 -8.07 13.41 9.33
N SER A 176 -8.78 14.01 10.29
CA SER A 176 -10.23 14.19 10.24
C SER A 176 -10.67 14.98 8.99
N VAL A 177 -9.97 16.07 8.70
CA VAL A 177 -10.25 16.90 7.51
C VAL A 177 -9.99 16.13 6.22
N LYS A 178 -8.85 15.41 6.13
CA LYS A 178 -8.49 14.64 4.93
C LYS A 178 -9.47 13.52 4.64
N LEU A 179 -9.96 12.85 5.66
CA LEU A 179 -10.93 11.76 5.54
C LEU A 179 -12.37 12.25 5.47
N GLN A 180 -12.64 13.46 5.98
CA GLN A 180 -14.01 13.97 6.26
C GLN A 180 -14.75 13.07 7.27
N ARG A 181 -14.02 12.58 8.24
CA ARG A 181 -14.49 11.73 9.34
C ARG A 181 -13.75 12.08 10.62
N GLU A 182 -14.37 11.78 11.74
CA GLU A 182 -13.77 12.05 13.06
C GLU A 182 -12.57 11.14 13.31
N CYS A 183 -11.45 11.73 13.72
CA CYS A 183 -10.31 11.06 14.33
C CYS A 183 -10.22 11.53 15.80
N ALA A 184 -10.26 10.61 16.73
CA ALA A 184 -10.27 10.92 18.16
C ALA A 184 -9.42 9.91 18.95
N PRO A 185 -8.89 10.31 20.12
CA PRO A 185 -8.30 9.35 21.05
C PRO A 185 -9.40 8.55 21.74
N ASP A 186 -9.04 7.37 22.22
CA ASP A 186 -9.89 6.59 23.12
C ASP A 186 -9.16 6.43 24.45
N SER A 187 -9.66 7.03 25.51
CA SER A 187 -8.99 7.10 26.80
C SER A 187 -9.58 6.18 27.86
N LYS A 188 -10.68 5.48 27.57
CA LYS A 188 -11.44 4.80 28.63
C LYS A 188 -11.09 3.32 28.81
N HIS A 189 -10.51 2.68 27.83
CA HIS A 189 -10.30 1.22 27.80
C HIS A 189 -8.96 0.85 27.12
N ALA A 190 -7.87 1.47 27.58
CA ALA A 190 -6.55 1.27 26.98
C ALA A 190 -6.12 -0.21 26.95
N GLU A 191 -6.51 -1.00 27.95
CA GLU A 191 -6.18 -2.43 28.03
C GLU A 191 -6.80 -3.25 26.87
N GLU A 192 -7.95 -2.83 26.36
CA GLU A 192 -8.64 -3.48 25.24
C GLU A 192 -8.09 -3.04 23.87
N LEU A 193 -7.20 -2.05 23.87
CA LEU A 193 -6.60 -1.48 22.67
C LEU A 193 -5.14 -1.90 22.46
N MET A 194 -4.70 -2.93 23.17
CA MET A 194 -3.39 -3.54 22.97
C MET A 194 -3.41 -4.55 21.83
N PHE A 195 -2.57 -4.33 20.82
CA PHE A 195 -2.50 -5.19 19.64
C PHE A 195 -1.08 -5.65 19.37
N THR A 196 -0.93 -6.93 19.03
CA THR A 196 0.36 -7.54 18.76
C THR A 196 0.78 -7.33 17.31
N PHE A 197 1.96 -6.75 17.12
CA PHE A 197 2.58 -6.58 15.81
C PHE A 197 3.79 -7.50 15.66
N THR A 198 3.92 -8.13 14.49
CA THR A 198 5.09 -8.92 14.13
C THR A 198 5.99 -8.08 13.23
N TYR A 199 7.28 -8.05 13.50
CA TYR A 199 8.29 -7.33 12.71
C TYR A 199 9.57 -8.16 12.64
N SER A 200 10.51 -7.78 11.79
CA SER A 200 11.81 -8.41 11.70
C SER A 200 12.87 -7.48 12.25
N GLU A 201 13.70 -8.00 13.13
CA GLU A 201 14.87 -7.31 13.67
C GLU A 201 16.12 -7.86 13.01
N ASN A 202 17.00 -7.00 12.54
CA ASN A 202 18.28 -7.42 11.99
C ASN A 202 19.27 -7.64 13.14
N ILE A 203 19.61 -8.90 13.41
CA ILE A 203 20.61 -9.27 14.42
C ILE A 203 21.77 -9.95 13.70
N GLU A 204 22.92 -9.32 13.69
CA GLU A 204 24.16 -9.85 13.08
C GLU A 204 24.02 -10.24 11.59
N GLY A 205 23.08 -9.61 10.87
CA GLY A 205 22.78 -9.89 9.46
C GLY A 205 21.59 -10.82 9.22
N ASP A 206 21.09 -11.47 10.25
CA ASP A 206 19.90 -12.34 10.18
C ASP A 206 18.62 -11.59 10.51
N GLN A 207 17.56 -11.83 9.74
CA GLN A 207 16.22 -11.30 9.98
C GLN A 207 15.48 -12.17 10.99
N VAL A 208 15.47 -11.76 12.27
CA VAL A 208 14.84 -12.49 13.35
C VAL A 208 13.41 -11.97 13.59
N PRO A 209 12.37 -12.81 13.51
CA PRO A 209 11.00 -12.39 13.77
C PRO A 209 10.82 -12.04 15.26
N ARG A 210 10.19 -10.90 15.52
CA ARG A 210 9.84 -10.37 16.84
C ARG A 210 8.37 -10.02 16.89
N THR A 211 7.85 -9.93 18.11
CA THR A 211 6.50 -9.41 18.37
C THR A 211 6.57 -8.33 19.43
N LYS A 212 5.69 -7.33 19.31
CA LYS A 212 5.51 -6.26 20.29
C LYS A 212 4.04 -5.92 20.41
N ASP A 213 3.56 -5.75 21.63
CA ASP A 213 2.24 -5.23 21.90
C ASP A 213 2.28 -3.70 21.95
N VAL A 214 1.35 -3.08 21.22
CA VAL A 214 1.26 -1.61 21.10
C VAL A 214 -0.18 -1.19 21.34
N GLU A 215 -0.36 -0.17 22.19
CA GLU A 215 -1.65 0.48 22.39
C GLU A 215 -2.02 1.34 21.17
N CYS A 216 -3.13 1.00 20.52
CA CYS A 216 -3.67 1.74 19.38
C CYS A 216 -4.90 2.54 19.82
N SER A 217 -4.69 3.58 20.61
CA SER A 217 -5.77 4.41 21.17
C SER A 217 -6.40 5.37 20.15
N PRO A 218 -5.68 6.10 19.28
CA PRO A 218 -6.31 6.91 18.25
C PRO A 218 -7.13 6.03 17.29
N HIS A 219 -8.33 6.53 16.92
CA HIS A 219 -9.16 5.82 15.96
C HIS A 219 -9.86 6.76 14.98
N LEU A 220 -10.08 6.25 13.78
CA LEU A 220 -10.94 6.86 12.76
C LEU A 220 -12.35 6.28 12.88
N LYS A 221 -13.36 7.13 13.02
CA LYS A 221 -14.76 6.74 12.92
C LYS A 221 -15.16 6.70 11.45
N LEU A 222 -15.72 5.57 11.00
CA LEU A 222 -16.09 5.37 9.61
C LEU A 222 -17.60 5.49 9.42
N LEU A 223 -18.02 5.68 8.17
CA LEU A 223 -19.40 5.81 7.72
C LEU A 223 -20.08 7.08 8.25
N HIS A 224 -20.97 6.99 9.19
CA HIS A 224 -21.74 8.11 9.75
C HIS A 224 -21.50 8.23 11.27
N PRO A 225 -21.86 9.35 11.91
CA PRO A 225 -21.55 9.60 13.34
C PRO A 225 -22.04 8.52 14.31
N GLY A 226 -23.14 7.82 14.01
CA GLY A 226 -23.68 6.74 14.84
C GLY A 226 -23.13 5.35 14.49
N SER A 227 -22.21 5.23 13.53
CA SER A 227 -21.62 3.95 13.17
C SER A 227 -20.64 3.46 14.24
N ASN A 228 -20.62 2.15 14.45
CA ASN A 228 -19.65 1.50 15.34
C ASN A 228 -18.38 1.05 14.61
N LEU A 229 -18.25 1.29 13.30
CA LEU A 229 -17.06 0.89 12.54
C LEU A 229 -15.92 1.86 12.81
N ARG A 230 -14.78 1.30 13.22
CA ARG A 230 -13.57 2.04 13.60
C ARG A 230 -12.34 1.44 12.96
N ILE A 231 -11.30 2.29 12.75
CA ILE A 231 -9.92 1.85 12.54
C ILE A 231 -9.11 2.40 13.68
N TYR A 232 -8.60 1.51 14.54
CA TYR A 232 -7.68 1.83 15.61
C TYR A 232 -6.26 1.76 15.11
N PHE A 233 -5.44 2.75 15.45
CA PHE A 233 -4.07 2.84 14.98
C PHE A 233 -3.13 3.45 16.02
N TYR A 234 -1.84 3.28 15.80
CA TYR A 234 -0.80 4.03 16.44
C TYR A 234 0.08 4.69 15.38
N TRP A 235 0.60 5.86 15.69
CA TRP A 235 1.29 6.70 14.71
C TRP A 235 2.49 6.02 14.06
N CYS A 236 3.41 5.51 14.91
CA CYS A 236 4.57 4.69 14.56
C CYS A 236 5.28 4.25 15.84
N ASP A 237 6.16 3.27 15.74
CA ASP A 237 6.97 2.77 16.86
C ASP A 237 8.39 2.47 16.37
N ASP A 238 9.39 3.05 17.01
CA ASP A 238 10.79 2.99 16.56
C ASP A 238 11.34 1.54 16.52
N ALA A 239 10.81 0.64 17.35
CA ALA A 239 11.22 -0.77 17.32
C ALA A 239 10.58 -1.53 16.15
N ILE A 240 9.52 -0.99 15.55
CA ILE A 240 8.78 -1.63 14.46
C ILE A 240 9.05 -0.86 13.17
N GLU A 241 9.82 -1.48 12.24
CA GLU A 241 10.13 -0.90 10.93
C GLU A 241 10.78 0.51 11.04
N ASP A 242 11.64 0.72 12.05
CA ASP A 242 12.34 1.99 12.33
C ASP A 242 11.42 3.21 12.47
N GLY A 243 10.21 3.03 12.98
CA GLY A 243 9.24 4.13 13.11
C GLY A 243 8.71 4.68 11.78
N LYS A 244 8.91 3.96 10.67
CA LYS A 244 8.54 4.45 9.33
C LYS A 244 7.12 4.09 8.90
N LYS A 245 6.43 3.25 9.67
CA LYS A 245 5.09 2.76 9.33
C LYS A 245 4.06 3.10 10.39
N VAL A 246 2.86 3.46 9.94
CA VAL A 246 1.70 3.54 10.83
C VAL A 246 1.26 2.12 11.22
N LEU A 247 0.92 1.93 12.48
CA LEU A 247 0.49 0.64 13.02
C LEU A 247 -1.03 0.60 13.07
N VAL A 248 -1.66 -0.32 12.35
CA VAL A 248 -3.11 -0.50 12.33
C VAL A 248 -3.46 -1.70 13.19
N GLY A 249 -4.01 -1.44 14.38
CA GLY A 249 -4.34 -2.46 15.37
C GLY A 249 -5.63 -3.20 15.06
N ARG A 250 -6.67 -2.48 14.64
CA ARG A 250 -8.01 -3.05 14.44
C ARG A 250 -8.75 -2.34 13.31
N ILE A 251 -9.47 -3.12 12.53
CA ILE A 251 -10.50 -2.68 11.60
C ILE A 251 -11.77 -3.45 11.96
N GLY A 252 -12.72 -2.79 12.62
CA GLY A 252 -13.88 -3.51 13.14
C GLY A 252 -14.82 -2.63 13.93
N ARG A 253 -15.72 -3.29 14.65
CA ARG A 253 -16.63 -2.61 15.57
C ARG A 253 -15.85 -2.06 16.76
N HIS A 254 -16.41 -1.04 17.37
CA HIS A 254 -15.98 -0.56 18.69
C HIS A 254 -15.91 -1.75 19.66
N PRO A 255 -14.84 -1.93 20.44
CA PRO A 255 -14.66 -3.13 21.26
C PRO A 255 -15.64 -3.25 22.43
N TYR A 256 -16.32 -2.18 22.82
CA TYR A 256 -17.26 -2.13 23.95
C TYR A 256 -18.49 -1.28 23.66
#